data_b47793fa19cb916b31213a1d482e51c4
#
_entry.id   b47793fa19cb916b31213a1d482e51c4
#
_cell.length_a   1.000
_cell.length_b   1.000
_cell.length_c   1.000
_cell.angle_alpha   90.00
_cell.angle_beta   90.00
_cell.angle_gamma   90.00
#
_symmetry.space_group_name_H-M   'P 1'
#
loop_
_entity.id
_entity.type
_entity.pdbx_description
1 polymer ?
#
loop_
_entity_poly.entity_id
_entity_poly.type
_entity_poly.pdbx_seq_one_letter_code
_entity_poly.pdbx_strand_id
1 'polypeptide(L)'
;MDEDIFKNMTASFFNPEIQGCLSAVQSITGYQLSAVDRQPFLYFHNYLTNPEPEFVSAWRADPALETWYHKFSNGVLMDLQNTLACVSYHYERLVAIETEVIESIEKFDYRKVLGNSTIALGNTLVWDFEYQAFILAYRRCLDYLARAICTYFKNDFHSFRRLGTYLKKLKPESIAKPLIVLHEKYRPMFEFVLSEGDRKSLRDQISHYGYVQAGTINLSQRGFMLAGGGEELGFSHASGAIALSEVLNRHMANLKSCVREMVYQYVDAIRAAQVTSR
;
A
#
# COMPACT_ATOMS: atom_id res chain seq x y z
N MET A 1 -19.11 20.22 27.09
CA MET A 1 -17.76 19.93 27.63
C MET A 1 -17.36 21.18 28.38
N ASP A 2 -16.99 21.03 29.65
CA ASP A 2 -16.71 22.13 30.54
C ASP A 2 -15.50 22.94 30.03
N GLU A 3 -15.62 24.26 29.95
CA GLU A 3 -14.61 25.17 29.37
C GLU A 3 -13.26 25.07 30.11
N ASP A 4 -13.34 24.78 31.40
CA ASP A 4 -12.16 24.59 32.26
C ASP A 4 -11.44 23.24 31.95
N ILE A 5 -12.18 22.18 31.62
CA ILE A 5 -11.60 20.91 31.20
C ILE A 5 -10.85 21.09 29.87
N PHE A 6 -11.47 21.82 28.91
CA PHE A 6 -10.82 22.06 27.61
C PHE A 6 -9.55 22.92 27.77
N LYS A 7 -9.57 23.99 28.58
CA LYS A 7 -8.40 24.82 28.86
C LYS A 7 -7.27 24.03 29.53
N ASN A 8 -7.59 23.18 30.50
CA ASN A 8 -6.61 22.34 31.19
C ASN A 8 -6.01 21.27 30.26
N MET A 9 -6.78 20.63 29.43
CA MET A 9 -6.30 19.69 28.43
C MET A 9 -5.36 20.39 27.42
N THR A 10 -5.73 21.59 26.95
CA THR A 10 -4.93 22.36 26.00
C THR A 10 -3.60 22.78 26.63
N ALA A 11 -3.61 23.28 27.86
CA ALA A 11 -2.41 23.66 28.58
C ALA A 11 -1.47 22.48 28.83
N SER A 12 -2.01 21.32 29.20
CA SER A 12 -1.23 20.08 29.37
C SER A 12 -0.61 19.61 28.06
N PHE A 13 -1.36 19.67 26.95
CA PHE A 13 -0.87 19.25 25.63
C PHE A 13 0.34 20.08 25.17
N PHE A 14 0.36 21.39 25.45
CA PHE A 14 1.47 22.27 25.09
C PHE A 14 2.61 22.30 26.11
N ASN A 15 2.53 21.50 27.17
CA ASN A 15 3.62 21.37 28.12
C ASN A 15 4.89 20.78 27.42
N PRO A 16 6.08 21.41 27.54
CA PRO A 16 7.29 20.95 26.87
C PRO A 16 7.70 19.51 27.19
N GLU A 17 7.46 19.05 28.42
CA GLU A 17 7.77 17.67 28.82
C GLU A 17 6.83 16.67 28.13
N ILE A 18 5.54 16.99 28.05
CA ILE A 18 4.56 16.17 27.32
C ILE A 18 4.90 16.14 25.84
N GLN A 19 5.24 17.28 25.22
CA GLN A 19 5.69 17.34 23.82
C GLN A 19 6.99 16.56 23.61
N GLY A 20 7.91 16.60 24.56
CA GLY A 20 9.14 15.78 24.54
C GLY A 20 8.83 14.28 24.57
N CYS A 21 7.93 13.85 25.46
CA CYS A 21 7.47 12.47 25.51
C CYS A 21 6.78 12.02 24.21
N LEU A 22 5.87 12.84 23.68
CA LEU A 22 5.18 12.54 22.42
C LEU A 22 6.17 12.43 21.26
N SER A 23 7.13 13.34 21.17
CA SER A 23 8.18 13.30 20.15
C SER A 23 9.06 12.06 20.27
N ALA A 24 9.45 11.67 21.48
CA ALA A 24 10.23 10.47 21.74
C ALA A 24 9.46 9.19 21.31
N VAL A 25 8.19 9.07 21.69
CA VAL A 25 7.35 7.96 21.25
C VAL A 25 7.21 7.94 19.74
N GLN A 26 6.91 9.09 19.14
CA GLN A 26 6.71 9.22 17.70
C GLN A 26 7.99 8.91 16.90
N SER A 27 9.17 9.22 17.42
CA SER A 27 10.44 8.88 16.78
C SER A 27 10.71 7.37 16.73
N ILE A 28 10.13 6.60 17.67
CA ILE A 28 10.31 5.15 17.77
C ILE A 28 9.19 4.41 17.03
N THR A 29 7.95 4.87 17.18
CA THR A 29 6.76 4.16 16.71
C THR A 29 6.13 4.76 15.46
N GLY A 30 6.51 6.00 15.11
CA GLY A 30 5.93 6.72 14.00
C GLY A 30 6.52 6.28 12.66
N TYR A 31 5.65 6.22 11.65
CA TYR A 31 6.04 6.07 10.25
C TYR A 31 5.30 7.11 9.41
N GLN A 32 5.99 7.75 8.49
CA GLN A 32 5.39 8.75 7.61
C GLN A 32 5.68 8.43 6.15
N LEU A 33 4.63 8.43 5.35
CA LEU A 33 4.76 8.42 3.90
C LEU A 33 5.56 9.64 3.41
N SER A 34 6.27 9.50 2.31
CA SER A 34 6.94 10.61 1.65
C SER A 34 5.95 11.73 1.30
N ALA A 35 6.45 12.96 1.16
CA ALA A 35 5.62 14.09 0.77
C ALA A 35 4.86 13.83 -0.54
N VAL A 36 5.49 13.15 -1.50
CA VAL A 36 4.89 12.79 -2.80
C VAL A 36 3.78 11.75 -2.60
N ASP A 37 4.00 10.73 -1.78
CA ASP A 37 3.01 9.66 -1.55
C ASP A 37 1.80 10.15 -0.73
N ARG A 38 1.95 11.25 0.02
CA ARG A 38 0.84 11.89 0.76
C ARG A 38 -0.05 12.79 -0.11
N GLN A 39 0.42 13.25 -1.26
CA GLN A 39 -0.32 14.21 -2.11
C GLN A 39 -1.76 13.78 -2.45
N PRO A 40 -2.05 12.54 -2.87
CA PRO A 40 -3.41 12.14 -3.20
C PRO A 40 -4.36 12.21 -1.99
N PHE A 41 -3.87 11.93 -0.78
CA PHE A 41 -4.65 12.02 0.45
C PHE A 41 -4.92 13.46 0.85
N LEU A 42 -3.94 14.35 0.69
CA LEU A 42 -4.11 15.80 0.89
C LEU A 42 -5.09 16.38 -0.13
N TYR A 43 -5.03 15.93 -1.38
CA TYR A 43 -5.98 16.34 -2.42
C TYR A 43 -7.41 15.92 -2.07
N PHE A 44 -7.60 14.69 -1.61
CA PHE A 44 -8.89 14.19 -1.15
C PHE A 44 -9.38 14.96 0.10
N HIS A 45 -8.51 15.19 1.08
CA HIS A 45 -8.85 15.96 2.27
C HIS A 45 -9.28 17.40 1.90
N ASN A 46 -8.51 18.06 1.05
CA ASN A 46 -8.85 19.41 0.59
C ASN A 46 -10.17 19.43 -0.17
N TYR A 47 -10.48 18.41 -0.94
CA TYR A 47 -11.78 18.27 -1.59
C TYR A 47 -12.93 18.18 -0.58
N LEU A 48 -12.74 17.49 0.54
CA LEU A 48 -13.76 17.35 1.58
C LEU A 48 -14.02 18.64 2.38
N THR A 49 -13.04 19.54 2.44
CA THR A 49 -13.03 20.66 3.39
C THR A 49 -13.04 22.03 2.74
N ASN A 50 -12.65 22.17 1.47
CA ASN A 50 -12.40 23.50 0.89
C ASN A 50 -12.80 23.63 -0.61
N PRO A 51 -14.02 24.14 -0.89
CA PRO A 51 -15.19 24.19 -0.02
C PRO A 51 -15.77 22.79 0.22
N GLU A 52 -16.45 22.60 1.35
CA GLU A 52 -17.12 21.34 1.63
C GLU A 52 -18.22 21.06 0.59
N PRO A 53 -18.23 19.89 -0.07
CA PRO A 53 -19.26 19.54 -1.04
C PRO A 53 -20.65 19.38 -0.38
N GLU A 54 -21.71 19.82 -1.06
CA GLU A 54 -23.08 19.77 -0.55
C GLU A 54 -23.51 18.36 -0.09
N PHE A 55 -23.12 17.31 -0.82
CA PHE A 55 -23.46 15.94 -0.42
C PHE A 55 -22.75 15.51 0.87
N VAL A 56 -21.55 16.04 1.15
CA VAL A 56 -20.79 15.77 2.40
C VAL A 56 -21.54 16.37 3.57
N SER A 57 -21.94 17.63 3.47
CA SER A 57 -22.78 18.29 4.49
C SER A 57 -24.09 17.56 4.69
N ALA A 58 -24.75 17.15 3.59
CA ALA A 58 -26.00 16.39 3.65
C ALA A 58 -25.82 15.01 4.32
N TRP A 59 -24.73 14.29 4.03
CA TRP A 59 -24.47 12.99 4.65
C TRP A 59 -24.16 13.11 6.14
N ARG A 60 -23.50 14.19 6.56
CA ARG A 60 -23.20 14.45 7.97
C ARG A 60 -24.44 14.84 8.77
N ALA A 61 -25.39 15.52 8.13
CA ALA A 61 -26.64 15.97 8.77
C ALA A 61 -27.70 14.87 8.87
N ASP A 62 -27.61 13.81 8.07
CA ASP A 62 -28.57 12.70 8.05
C ASP A 62 -28.04 11.50 8.85
N PRO A 63 -28.66 11.13 10.00
CA PRO A 63 -28.23 9.98 10.80
C PRO A 63 -28.15 8.66 10.03
N ALA A 64 -28.96 8.48 8.98
CA ALA A 64 -28.91 7.29 8.13
C ALA A 64 -27.70 7.27 7.17
N LEU A 65 -27.14 8.43 6.88
CA LEU A 65 -26.01 8.59 5.94
C LEU A 65 -24.69 8.91 6.65
N GLU A 66 -24.71 9.33 7.90
CA GLU A 66 -23.50 9.69 8.68
C GLU A 66 -22.48 8.54 8.70
N THR A 67 -22.93 7.30 8.85
CA THR A 67 -22.04 6.12 8.76
C THR A 67 -21.33 6.04 7.41
N TRP A 68 -21.99 6.39 6.31
CA TRP A 68 -21.36 6.40 4.99
C TRP A 68 -20.40 7.57 4.82
N TYR A 69 -20.68 8.71 5.41
CA TYR A 69 -19.72 9.82 5.47
C TYR A 69 -18.43 9.40 6.16
N HIS A 70 -18.53 8.77 7.34
CA HIS A 70 -17.35 8.27 8.05
C HIS A 70 -16.58 7.21 7.26
N LYS A 71 -17.26 6.24 6.65
CA LYS A 71 -16.63 5.24 5.79
C LYS A 71 -15.96 5.88 4.57
N PHE A 72 -16.58 6.88 3.96
CA PHE A 72 -16.02 7.58 2.80
C PHE A 72 -14.77 8.38 3.17
N SER A 73 -14.83 9.17 4.22
CA SER A 73 -13.70 9.98 4.68
C SER A 73 -12.57 9.11 5.21
N ASN A 74 -12.86 8.25 6.18
CA ASN A 74 -11.85 7.41 6.83
C ASN A 74 -11.30 6.32 5.90
N GLY A 75 -12.09 5.82 4.97
CA GLY A 75 -11.66 4.82 3.99
C GLY A 75 -10.46 5.28 3.17
N VAL A 76 -10.41 6.56 2.79
CA VAL A 76 -9.27 7.15 2.08
C VAL A 76 -8.20 7.66 3.05
N LEU A 77 -8.60 8.51 4.03
CA LEU A 77 -7.64 9.26 4.86
C LEU A 77 -6.98 8.42 5.97
N MET A 78 -7.64 7.35 6.41
CA MET A 78 -7.13 6.49 7.47
C MET A 78 -6.77 5.10 6.92
N ASP A 79 -7.75 4.38 6.40
CA ASP A 79 -7.56 2.97 6.04
C ASP A 79 -6.57 2.81 4.87
N LEU A 80 -6.80 3.50 3.76
CA LEU A 80 -5.95 3.40 2.57
C LEU A 80 -4.57 4.02 2.82
N GLN A 81 -4.51 5.21 3.43
CA GLN A 81 -3.25 5.88 3.72
C GLN A 81 -2.36 5.06 4.65
N ASN A 82 -2.92 4.52 5.74
CA ASN A 82 -2.17 3.73 6.70
C ASN A 82 -1.76 2.36 6.13
N THR A 83 -2.57 1.75 5.27
CA THR A 83 -2.15 0.51 4.61
C THR A 83 -1.07 0.74 3.57
N LEU A 84 -1.07 1.86 2.84
CA LEU A 84 0.03 2.24 1.96
C LEU A 84 1.32 2.49 2.76
N ALA A 85 1.20 3.15 3.93
CA ALA A 85 2.32 3.32 4.85
C ALA A 85 2.89 1.98 5.33
N CYS A 86 2.02 1.03 5.67
CA CYS A 86 2.43 -0.32 6.09
C CYS A 86 3.21 -1.05 4.98
N VAL A 87 2.73 -1.01 3.73
CA VAL A 87 3.47 -1.60 2.60
C VAL A 87 4.83 -0.93 2.41
N SER A 88 4.87 0.40 2.48
CA SER A 88 6.12 1.17 2.33
C SER A 88 7.11 0.85 3.44
N TYR A 89 6.65 0.68 4.67
CA TYR A 89 7.49 0.27 5.80
C TYR A 89 8.16 -1.09 5.56
N HIS A 90 7.39 -2.12 5.19
CA HIS A 90 7.96 -3.45 4.93
C HIS A 90 8.88 -3.47 3.72
N TYR A 91 8.56 -2.69 2.69
CA TYR A 91 9.45 -2.49 1.56
C TYR A 91 10.80 -1.87 1.98
N GLU A 92 10.78 -0.80 2.76
CA GLU A 92 12.00 -0.15 3.26
C GLU A 92 12.82 -1.07 4.16
N ARG A 93 12.16 -1.89 4.99
CA ARG A 93 12.83 -2.93 5.79
C ARG A 93 13.53 -3.97 4.91
N LEU A 94 12.89 -4.46 3.86
CA LEU A 94 13.50 -5.41 2.92
C LEU A 94 14.73 -4.82 2.23
N VAL A 95 14.64 -3.57 1.76
CA VAL A 95 15.76 -2.87 1.13
C VAL A 95 16.90 -2.63 2.12
N ALA A 96 16.58 -2.25 3.37
CA ALA A 96 17.58 -2.05 4.41
C ALA A 96 18.34 -3.34 4.72
N ILE A 97 17.62 -4.47 4.89
CA ILE A 97 18.25 -5.77 5.12
C ILE A 97 19.18 -6.16 3.95
N GLU A 98 18.73 -5.95 2.68
CA GLU A 98 19.56 -6.21 1.51
C GLU A 98 20.84 -5.37 1.54
N THR A 99 20.72 -4.09 1.86
CA THR A 99 21.86 -3.17 1.95
C THR A 99 22.84 -3.60 3.05
N GLU A 100 22.35 -3.89 4.25
CA GLU A 100 23.18 -4.34 5.38
C GLU A 100 23.91 -5.66 5.07
N VAL A 101 23.24 -6.59 4.37
CA VAL A 101 23.86 -7.85 3.93
C VAL A 101 24.97 -7.58 2.92
N ILE A 102 24.69 -6.76 1.89
CA ILE A 102 25.69 -6.40 0.86
C ILE A 102 26.92 -5.77 1.52
N GLU A 103 26.71 -4.75 2.35
CA GLU A 103 27.79 -4.07 3.08
C GLU A 103 28.60 -5.03 3.98
N SER A 104 27.94 -6.04 4.54
CA SER A 104 28.60 -7.03 5.40
C SER A 104 29.44 -8.03 4.63
N ILE A 105 28.94 -8.54 3.52
CA ILE A 105 29.69 -9.52 2.70
C ILE A 105 30.81 -8.87 1.90
N GLU A 106 30.69 -7.57 1.54
CA GLU A 106 31.75 -6.87 0.80
C GLU A 106 33.02 -6.63 1.61
N LYS A 107 32.99 -6.84 2.93
CA LYS A 107 34.17 -6.86 3.80
C LYS A 107 35.07 -8.08 3.57
N PHE A 108 34.56 -9.10 2.87
CA PHE A 108 35.25 -10.35 2.57
C PHE A 108 35.61 -10.46 1.09
N ASP A 109 36.78 -11.02 0.78
CA ASP A 109 37.25 -11.21 -0.60
C ASP A 109 36.68 -12.51 -1.24
N TYR A 110 35.36 -12.71 -1.02
CA TYR A 110 34.66 -13.94 -1.42
C TYR A 110 34.60 -14.14 -2.94
N ARG A 111 34.61 -13.06 -3.72
CA ARG A 111 34.49 -13.12 -5.18
C ARG A 111 35.65 -13.87 -5.82
N LYS A 112 36.86 -13.72 -5.27
CA LYS A 112 38.03 -14.47 -5.73
C LYS A 112 37.96 -15.97 -5.42
N VAL A 113 37.37 -16.29 -4.26
CA VAL A 113 37.24 -17.71 -3.83
C VAL A 113 36.13 -18.41 -4.58
N LEU A 114 35.02 -17.74 -4.83
CA LEU A 114 33.87 -18.34 -5.52
C LEU A 114 34.12 -18.66 -6.97
N GLY A 115 34.99 -17.91 -7.66
CA GLY A 115 35.12 -18.06 -9.11
C GLY A 115 33.77 -17.99 -9.80
N ASN A 116 33.44 -18.98 -10.62
CA ASN A 116 32.14 -19.09 -11.30
C ASN A 116 31.06 -19.78 -10.46
N SER A 117 31.36 -20.12 -9.21
CA SER A 117 30.41 -20.82 -8.33
C SER A 117 29.38 -19.87 -7.74
N THR A 118 28.26 -20.45 -7.31
CA THR A 118 27.20 -19.76 -6.57
C THR A 118 26.89 -20.56 -5.31
N ILE A 119 26.79 -19.88 -4.18
CA ILE A 119 26.47 -20.50 -2.89
C ILE A 119 25.11 -20.01 -2.43
N ALA A 120 24.17 -20.94 -2.24
CA ALA A 120 22.87 -20.62 -1.63
C ALA A 120 23.03 -20.31 -0.14
N LEU A 121 22.37 -19.26 0.34
CA LEU A 121 22.37 -18.89 1.74
C LEU A 121 21.31 -19.68 2.49
N GLY A 122 21.71 -20.32 3.59
CA GLY A 122 20.87 -21.31 4.26
C GLY A 122 19.83 -20.74 5.22
N ASN A 123 20.09 -19.61 5.86
CA ASN A 123 19.16 -19.02 6.84
C ASN A 123 18.83 -17.58 6.49
N THR A 124 17.71 -17.39 5.83
CA THR A 124 17.18 -16.10 5.38
C THR A 124 15.80 -15.78 5.96
N LEU A 125 15.47 -16.38 7.11
CA LEU A 125 14.14 -16.34 7.71
C LEU A 125 13.65 -14.92 7.99
N VAL A 126 14.52 -14.00 8.44
CA VAL A 126 14.13 -12.59 8.68
C VAL A 126 13.68 -11.94 7.40
N TRP A 127 14.37 -12.23 6.31
CA TRP A 127 13.98 -11.75 4.97
C TRP A 127 12.62 -12.29 4.54
N ASP A 128 12.42 -13.58 4.70
CA ASP A 128 11.16 -14.24 4.34
C ASP A 128 9.99 -13.69 5.16
N PHE A 129 10.20 -13.41 6.46
CA PHE A 129 9.16 -12.82 7.32
C PHE A 129 8.75 -11.43 6.84
N GLU A 130 9.72 -10.57 6.56
CA GLU A 130 9.44 -9.23 6.02
C GLU A 130 8.80 -9.31 4.62
N TYR A 131 9.24 -10.25 3.79
CA TYR A 131 8.64 -10.47 2.47
C TYR A 131 7.17 -10.90 2.56
N GLN A 132 6.85 -11.85 3.43
CA GLN A 132 5.46 -12.27 3.64
C GLN A 132 4.61 -11.12 4.17
N ALA A 133 5.13 -10.34 5.12
CA ALA A 133 4.45 -9.16 5.64
C ALA A 133 4.20 -8.10 4.55
N PHE A 134 5.20 -7.87 3.68
CA PHE A 134 5.06 -7.00 2.49
C PHE A 134 3.94 -7.47 1.56
N ILE A 135 3.89 -8.75 1.21
CA ILE A 135 2.87 -9.32 0.31
C ILE A 135 1.46 -9.18 0.91
N LEU A 136 1.30 -9.48 2.20
CA LEU A 136 0.02 -9.35 2.89
C LEU A 136 -0.44 -7.89 2.98
N ALA A 137 0.46 -6.98 3.33
CA ALA A 137 0.19 -5.54 3.39
C ALA A 137 -0.15 -4.98 2.00
N TYR A 138 0.57 -5.39 0.96
CA TYR A 138 0.34 -5.00 -0.43
C TYR A 138 -1.07 -5.37 -0.89
N ARG A 139 -1.47 -6.62 -0.69
CA ARG A 139 -2.81 -7.08 -1.01
C ARG A 139 -3.88 -6.31 -0.25
N ARG A 140 -3.66 -6.11 1.05
CA ARG A 140 -4.57 -5.35 1.91
C ARG A 140 -4.75 -3.91 1.41
N CYS A 141 -3.68 -3.25 0.98
CA CYS A 141 -3.73 -1.89 0.45
C CYS A 141 -4.63 -1.82 -0.80
N LEU A 142 -4.52 -2.78 -1.73
CA LEU A 142 -5.37 -2.86 -2.90
C LEU A 142 -6.85 -3.08 -2.52
N ASP A 143 -7.14 -3.95 -1.57
CA ASP A 143 -8.51 -4.22 -1.13
C ASP A 143 -9.11 -3.01 -0.39
N TYR A 144 -8.31 -2.24 0.38
CA TYR A 144 -8.78 -0.98 0.98
C TYR A 144 -8.98 0.13 -0.06
N LEU A 145 -8.17 0.19 -1.12
CA LEU A 145 -8.43 1.08 -2.25
C LEU A 145 -9.79 0.77 -2.90
N ALA A 146 -10.09 -0.50 -3.14
CA ALA A 146 -11.39 -0.91 -3.68
C ALA A 146 -12.54 -0.53 -2.74
N ARG A 147 -12.37 -0.75 -1.42
CA ARG A 147 -13.36 -0.40 -0.41
C ARG A 147 -13.59 1.11 -0.35
N ALA A 148 -12.52 1.91 -0.29
CA ALA A 148 -12.60 3.37 -0.26
C ALA A 148 -13.39 3.94 -1.45
N ILE A 149 -13.15 3.42 -2.67
CA ILE A 149 -13.90 3.82 -3.86
C ILE A 149 -15.38 3.45 -3.75
N CYS A 150 -15.69 2.26 -3.24
CA CYS A 150 -17.07 1.77 -3.17
C CYS A 150 -17.93 2.48 -2.10
N THR A 151 -17.32 3.15 -1.11
CA THR A 151 -18.05 3.87 -0.06
C THR A 151 -18.89 5.04 -0.58
N TYR A 152 -18.45 5.75 -1.63
CA TYR A 152 -19.27 6.79 -2.28
C TYR A 152 -20.61 6.23 -2.80
N PHE A 153 -20.58 5.00 -3.29
CA PHE A 153 -21.78 4.29 -3.77
C PHE A 153 -22.57 3.61 -2.63
N LYS A 154 -22.23 3.93 -1.38
CA LYS A 154 -22.84 3.35 -0.17
C LYS A 154 -22.76 1.83 -0.16
N ASN A 155 -21.56 1.32 -0.44
CA ASN A 155 -21.29 -0.11 -0.50
C ASN A 155 -19.95 -0.49 0.13
N ASP A 156 -19.92 -1.63 0.82
CA ASP A 156 -18.74 -2.17 1.52
C ASP A 156 -17.93 -3.16 0.66
N PHE A 157 -18.11 -3.16 -0.66
CA PHE A 157 -17.32 -4.03 -1.54
C PHE A 157 -15.83 -3.73 -1.43
N HIS A 158 -15.01 -4.77 -1.26
CA HIS A 158 -13.60 -4.61 -0.90
C HIS A 158 -12.62 -5.49 -1.71
N SER A 159 -13.03 -6.08 -2.83
CA SER A 159 -12.11 -6.90 -3.64
C SER A 159 -11.55 -6.12 -4.82
N PHE A 160 -10.29 -5.72 -4.76
CA PHE A 160 -9.65 -5.04 -5.89
C PHE A 160 -9.67 -5.92 -7.15
N ARG A 161 -9.44 -7.22 -7.04
CA ARG A 161 -9.49 -8.15 -8.17
C ARG A 161 -10.77 -8.02 -9.00
N ARG A 162 -11.92 -7.87 -8.34
CA ARG A 162 -13.25 -7.80 -8.98
C ARG A 162 -13.80 -6.38 -9.11
N LEU A 163 -13.01 -5.36 -8.75
CA LEU A 163 -13.46 -3.97 -8.67
C LEU A 163 -14.04 -3.49 -10.01
N GLY A 164 -13.35 -3.71 -11.12
CA GLY A 164 -13.83 -3.27 -12.43
C GLY A 164 -15.18 -3.90 -12.84
N THR A 165 -15.34 -5.20 -12.59
CA THR A 165 -16.63 -5.89 -12.84
C THR A 165 -17.73 -5.37 -11.93
N TYR A 166 -17.40 -5.03 -10.69
CA TYR A 166 -18.34 -4.49 -9.72
C TYR A 166 -18.75 -3.05 -10.08
N LEU A 167 -17.83 -2.19 -10.41
CA LEU A 167 -18.09 -0.81 -10.83
C LEU A 167 -19.01 -0.70 -12.05
N LYS A 168 -18.96 -1.67 -12.99
CA LYS A 168 -19.87 -1.73 -14.15
C LYS A 168 -21.36 -1.79 -13.76
N LYS A 169 -21.67 -2.16 -12.52
CA LYS A 169 -23.05 -2.27 -11.99
C LYS A 169 -23.51 -1.03 -11.22
N LEU A 170 -22.58 -0.09 -10.93
CA LEU A 170 -22.85 1.04 -10.06
C LEU A 170 -23.32 2.28 -10.83
N LYS A 171 -24.09 3.12 -10.16
CA LYS A 171 -24.57 4.41 -10.64
C LYS A 171 -24.11 5.52 -9.66
N PRO A 172 -23.76 6.70 -10.14
CA PRO A 172 -23.75 7.12 -11.55
C PRO A 172 -22.54 6.57 -12.33
N GLU A 173 -22.78 6.20 -13.58
CA GLU A 173 -21.76 5.64 -14.48
C GLU A 173 -20.61 6.64 -14.75
N SER A 174 -20.89 7.94 -14.72
CA SER A 174 -19.89 8.99 -14.93
C SER A 174 -18.74 8.92 -13.92
N ILE A 175 -19.00 8.44 -12.70
CA ILE A 175 -17.97 8.21 -11.69
C ILE A 175 -17.29 6.85 -11.88
N ALA A 176 -18.07 5.82 -12.19
CA ALA A 176 -17.55 4.45 -12.30
C ALA A 176 -16.65 4.23 -13.54
N LYS A 177 -17.01 4.78 -14.69
CA LYS A 177 -16.30 4.55 -15.97
C LYS A 177 -14.81 4.90 -15.94
N PRO A 178 -14.37 6.10 -15.50
CA PRO A 178 -12.95 6.41 -15.47
C PRO A 178 -12.16 5.52 -14.48
N LEU A 179 -12.78 5.10 -13.39
CA LEU A 179 -12.17 4.20 -12.42
C LEU A 179 -12.02 2.77 -12.98
N ILE A 180 -12.96 2.32 -13.83
CA ILE A 180 -12.84 1.03 -14.55
C ILE A 180 -11.63 1.05 -15.47
N VAL A 181 -11.42 2.13 -16.22
CA VAL A 181 -10.27 2.28 -17.13
C VAL A 181 -8.94 2.17 -16.35
N LEU A 182 -8.84 2.85 -15.22
CA LEU A 182 -7.65 2.77 -14.37
C LEU A 182 -7.47 1.37 -13.75
N HIS A 183 -8.55 0.76 -13.30
CA HIS A 183 -8.50 -0.61 -12.79
C HIS A 183 -7.98 -1.59 -13.86
N GLU A 184 -8.49 -1.51 -15.09
CA GLU A 184 -8.06 -2.35 -16.21
C GLU A 184 -6.59 -2.11 -16.58
N LYS A 185 -6.11 -0.85 -16.48
CA LYS A 185 -4.70 -0.49 -16.67
C LYS A 185 -3.77 -1.15 -15.63
N TYR A 186 -4.15 -1.08 -14.35
CA TYR A 186 -3.25 -1.47 -13.26
C TYR A 186 -3.36 -2.93 -12.84
N ARG A 187 -4.52 -3.56 -12.99
CA ARG A 187 -4.78 -4.93 -12.53
C ARG A 187 -3.73 -5.96 -12.99
N PRO A 188 -3.28 -5.97 -14.25
CA PRO A 188 -2.25 -6.92 -14.70
C PRO A 188 -0.91 -6.79 -13.96
N MET A 189 -0.59 -5.60 -13.45
CA MET A 189 0.66 -5.35 -12.70
C MET A 189 0.66 -5.97 -11.30
N PHE A 190 -0.50 -6.42 -10.84
CA PHE A 190 -0.73 -6.95 -9.49
C PHE A 190 -1.09 -8.45 -9.47
N GLU A 191 -0.90 -9.16 -10.57
CA GLU A 191 -1.26 -10.58 -10.65
C GLU A 191 -0.55 -11.43 -9.61
N PHE A 192 0.68 -11.08 -9.22
CA PHE A 192 1.43 -11.78 -8.18
C PHE A 192 0.71 -11.83 -6.82
N VAL A 193 -0.15 -10.85 -6.50
CA VAL A 193 -0.94 -10.82 -5.26
C VAL A 193 -2.44 -11.02 -5.49
N LEU A 194 -2.92 -10.84 -6.71
CA LEU A 194 -4.35 -10.95 -7.02
C LEU A 194 -4.76 -12.33 -7.51
N SER A 195 -3.92 -13.00 -8.22
CA SER A 195 -4.03 -14.20 -9.06
C SER A 195 -5.39 -14.48 -9.69
N GLU A 196 -5.38 -15.11 -10.83
CA GLU A 196 -6.58 -15.56 -11.52
C GLU A 196 -6.42 -17.00 -12.03
N GLY A 197 -7.55 -17.67 -12.15
CA GLY A 197 -7.59 -19.05 -12.63
C GLY A 197 -7.12 -20.07 -11.59
N ASP A 198 -6.41 -21.10 -12.07
CA ASP A 198 -6.01 -22.24 -11.25
C ASP A 198 -4.79 -21.98 -10.35
N ARG A 199 -4.12 -20.84 -10.53
CA ARG A 199 -2.96 -20.46 -9.70
C ARG A 199 -3.40 -19.69 -8.47
N LYS A 200 -2.98 -20.15 -7.29
CA LYS A 200 -3.21 -19.46 -6.00
C LYS A 200 -2.28 -18.25 -5.89
N SER A 201 -2.81 -17.10 -5.46
CA SER A 201 -1.98 -15.92 -5.22
C SER A 201 -0.94 -16.17 -4.13
N LEU A 202 0.17 -15.42 -4.14
CA LEU A 202 1.13 -15.44 -3.03
C LEU A 202 0.44 -15.19 -1.69
N ARG A 203 -0.49 -14.24 -1.65
CA ARG A 203 -1.28 -13.95 -0.46
C ARG A 203 -2.06 -15.17 0.02
N ASP A 204 -2.71 -15.90 -0.89
CA ASP A 204 -3.50 -17.09 -0.52
C ASP A 204 -2.58 -18.23 -0.08
N GLN A 205 -1.41 -18.37 -0.71
CA GLN A 205 -0.40 -19.33 -0.30
C GLN A 205 0.07 -19.04 1.13
N ILE A 206 0.48 -17.78 1.43
CA ILE A 206 0.92 -17.37 2.77
C ILE A 206 -0.18 -17.57 3.81
N SER A 207 -1.44 -17.24 3.48
CA SER A 207 -2.53 -17.24 4.46
C SER A 207 -3.11 -18.61 4.75
N HIS A 208 -3.04 -19.56 3.79
CA HIS A 208 -3.84 -20.79 3.85
C HIS A 208 -3.08 -22.07 3.52
N TYR A 209 -1.91 -22.02 2.88
CA TYR A 209 -1.30 -23.23 2.30
C TYR A 209 0.10 -23.53 2.78
N GLY A 210 0.85 -22.58 3.30
CA GLY A 210 2.17 -22.84 3.82
C GLY A 210 3.12 -21.66 3.84
N TYR A 211 4.33 -21.94 4.23
CA TYR A 211 5.42 -20.99 4.29
C TYR A 211 5.90 -20.64 2.87
N VAL A 212 5.94 -19.36 2.55
CA VAL A 212 6.42 -18.84 1.26
C VAL A 212 7.76 -18.16 1.46
N GLN A 213 8.77 -18.65 0.79
CA GLN A 213 10.09 -18.00 0.75
C GLN A 213 10.10 -16.86 -0.24
N ALA A 214 10.91 -15.84 0.02
CA ALA A 214 11.15 -14.74 -0.93
C ALA A 214 11.87 -15.19 -2.20
N GLY A 215 12.41 -16.39 -2.18
CA GLY A 215 13.19 -17.04 -3.23
C GLY A 215 14.51 -17.58 -2.68
N THR A 216 15.32 -18.18 -3.55
CA THR A 216 16.65 -18.64 -3.16
C THR A 216 17.61 -17.46 -3.21
N ILE A 217 18.16 -17.10 -2.07
CA ILE A 217 19.13 -16.02 -1.96
C ILE A 217 20.52 -16.62 -2.07
N ASN A 218 21.31 -16.09 -3.00
CA ASN A 218 22.61 -16.64 -3.35
C ASN A 218 23.71 -15.58 -3.29
N LEU A 219 24.90 -16.05 -2.93
CA LEU A 219 26.14 -15.31 -3.07
C LEU A 219 26.86 -15.76 -4.34
N SER A 220 27.19 -14.84 -5.21
CA SER A 220 27.88 -15.09 -6.48
C SER A 220 28.99 -14.07 -6.71
N GLN A 221 29.79 -14.21 -7.78
CA GLN A 221 30.73 -13.15 -8.18
C GLN A 221 30.04 -11.80 -8.43
N ARG A 222 28.76 -11.82 -8.81
CA ARG A 222 27.96 -10.59 -9.02
C ARG A 222 27.43 -9.97 -7.72
N GLY A 223 27.67 -10.63 -6.58
CA GLY A 223 27.20 -10.19 -5.27
C GLY A 223 26.02 -11.00 -4.75
N PHE A 224 25.21 -10.35 -3.92
CA PHE A 224 24.03 -10.91 -3.28
C PHE A 224 22.83 -10.84 -4.22
N MET A 225 22.29 -11.96 -4.62
CA MET A 225 21.31 -12.05 -5.70
C MET A 225 20.17 -12.98 -5.33
N LEU A 226 18.94 -12.57 -5.66
CA LEU A 226 17.79 -13.46 -5.67
C LEU A 226 17.85 -14.29 -6.96
N ALA A 227 17.91 -15.61 -6.83
CA ALA A 227 17.85 -16.54 -7.94
C ALA A 227 16.65 -17.48 -7.79
N GLY A 228 15.95 -17.75 -8.87
CA GLY A 228 14.83 -18.69 -8.88
C GLY A 228 13.67 -18.27 -7.98
N GLY A 229 13.58 -17.02 -7.64
CA GLY A 229 12.38 -16.46 -7.03
C GLY A 229 11.22 -16.80 -7.95
N GLY A 230 10.21 -17.45 -7.40
CA GLY A 230 9.18 -18.12 -8.17
C GLY A 230 8.57 -17.30 -9.30
N GLU A 231 7.93 -17.93 -10.22
CA GLU A 231 7.16 -17.30 -11.30
C GLU A 231 6.23 -16.19 -10.78
N GLU A 232 5.84 -16.29 -9.52
CA GLU A 232 4.98 -15.36 -8.80
C GLU A 232 5.61 -13.98 -8.61
N LEU A 233 6.95 -13.87 -8.54
CA LEU A 233 7.66 -12.59 -8.52
C LEU A 233 7.93 -12.04 -9.93
N GLY A 234 7.47 -12.72 -10.96
CA GLY A 234 7.73 -12.36 -12.35
C GLY A 234 9.14 -12.69 -12.80
N PHE A 235 9.85 -13.57 -12.09
CA PHE A 235 11.13 -14.12 -12.50
C PHE A 235 10.93 -15.43 -13.26
N SER A 236 11.39 -15.49 -14.50
CA SER A 236 11.58 -16.77 -15.14
C SER A 236 12.96 -17.32 -14.73
N HIS A 237 13.05 -18.61 -14.49
CA HIS A 237 14.31 -19.30 -14.23
C HIS A 237 15.36 -19.10 -15.32
N ALA A 238 14.95 -18.65 -16.51
CA ALA A 238 15.81 -18.41 -17.66
C ALA A 238 16.48 -17.02 -17.67
N SER A 239 16.04 -16.05 -16.84
CA SER A 239 16.46 -14.65 -16.97
C SER A 239 17.67 -14.25 -16.11
N GLY A 240 18.22 -15.14 -15.33
CA GLY A 240 19.36 -14.84 -14.45
C GLY A 240 18.94 -14.24 -13.10
N ALA A 241 19.94 -14.06 -12.24
CA ALA A 241 19.74 -13.51 -10.91
C ALA A 241 19.54 -11.98 -10.97
N ILE A 242 18.54 -11.48 -10.23
CA ILE A 242 18.18 -10.05 -10.14
C ILE A 242 18.20 -9.65 -8.67
N ALA A 243 18.57 -8.40 -8.37
CA ALA A 243 18.46 -7.87 -7.02
C ALA A 243 16.99 -7.84 -6.59
N LEU A 244 16.70 -8.29 -5.37
CA LEU A 244 15.32 -8.33 -4.86
C LEU A 244 14.73 -6.92 -4.79
N SER A 245 15.53 -5.93 -4.36
CA SER A 245 15.14 -4.52 -4.34
C SER A 245 14.67 -4.00 -5.70
N GLU A 246 15.26 -4.44 -6.80
CA GLU A 246 14.85 -4.02 -8.15
C GLU A 246 13.41 -4.43 -8.45
N VAL A 247 13.01 -5.63 -8.06
CA VAL A 247 11.65 -6.14 -8.24
C VAL A 247 10.68 -5.43 -7.32
N LEU A 248 11.05 -5.31 -6.05
CA LEU A 248 10.24 -4.63 -5.06
C LEU A 248 10.02 -3.16 -5.42
N ASN A 249 11.07 -2.48 -5.94
CA ASN A 249 10.97 -1.11 -6.46
C ASN A 249 9.88 -0.99 -7.54
N ARG A 250 9.87 -1.91 -8.50
CA ARG A 250 8.86 -1.93 -9.56
C ARG A 250 7.45 -2.15 -9.00
N HIS A 251 7.29 -3.10 -8.08
CA HIS A 251 5.98 -3.33 -7.44
C HIS A 251 5.52 -2.11 -6.65
N MET A 252 6.41 -1.48 -5.88
CA MET A 252 6.07 -0.27 -5.13
C MET A 252 5.73 0.90 -6.03
N ALA A 253 6.47 1.12 -7.10
CA ALA A 253 6.17 2.17 -8.08
C ALA A 253 4.77 1.98 -8.70
N ASN A 254 4.42 0.75 -9.07
CA ASN A 254 3.11 0.42 -9.61
C ASN A 254 1.99 0.66 -8.59
N LEU A 255 2.16 0.23 -7.33
CA LEU A 255 1.17 0.45 -6.27
C LEU A 255 0.94 1.93 -6.00
N LYS A 256 2.03 2.68 -5.78
CA LYS A 256 1.97 4.13 -5.51
C LYS A 256 1.32 4.90 -6.67
N SER A 257 1.66 4.55 -7.90
CA SER A 257 1.03 5.14 -9.09
C SER A 257 -0.45 4.81 -9.20
N CYS A 258 -0.83 3.54 -8.93
CA CYS A 258 -2.22 3.13 -8.92
C CYS A 258 -3.03 3.88 -7.85
N VAL A 259 -2.55 3.92 -6.61
CA VAL A 259 -3.24 4.63 -5.51
C VAL A 259 -3.40 6.12 -5.87
N ARG A 260 -2.33 6.76 -6.34
CA ARG A 260 -2.34 8.16 -6.71
C ARG A 260 -3.35 8.45 -7.82
N GLU A 261 -3.27 7.75 -8.95
CA GLU A 261 -4.15 7.99 -10.08
C GLU A 261 -5.61 7.67 -9.75
N MET A 262 -5.86 6.59 -9.02
CA MET A 262 -7.21 6.20 -8.61
C MET A 262 -7.84 7.23 -7.66
N VAL A 263 -7.09 7.75 -6.68
CA VAL A 263 -7.62 8.74 -5.74
C VAL A 263 -7.88 10.08 -6.44
N TYR A 264 -6.97 10.56 -7.30
CA TYR A 264 -7.20 11.77 -8.07
C TYR A 264 -8.43 11.63 -8.98
N GLN A 265 -8.48 10.55 -9.77
CA GLN A 265 -9.60 10.32 -10.68
C GLN A 265 -10.93 10.14 -9.94
N TYR A 266 -10.90 9.54 -8.76
CA TYR A 266 -12.08 9.39 -7.91
C TYR A 266 -12.65 10.73 -7.49
N VAL A 267 -11.82 11.63 -6.98
CA VAL A 267 -12.22 13.00 -6.59
C VAL A 267 -12.74 13.77 -7.80
N ASP A 268 -12.00 13.73 -8.92
CA ASP A 268 -12.36 14.49 -10.12
C ASP A 268 -13.69 14.02 -10.73
N ALA A 269 -13.90 12.70 -10.75
CA ALA A 269 -15.15 12.12 -11.25
C ALA A 269 -16.36 12.49 -10.38
N ILE A 270 -16.19 12.50 -9.04
CA ILE A 270 -17.25 12.92 -8.11
C ILE A 270 -17.54 14.42 -8.32
N ARG A 271 -16.50 15.26 -8.40
CA ARG A 271 -16.65 16.71 -8.62
C ARG A 271 -17.39 17.00 -9.92
N ALA A 272 -17.01 16.34 -11.02
CA ALA A 272 -17.67 16.51 -12.31
C ALA A 272 -19.14 16.08 -12.29
N ALA A 273 -19.47 14.98 -11.62
CA ALA A 273 -20.85 14.50 -11.50
C ALA A 273 -21.76 15.49 -10.74
N GLN A 274 -21.22 16.20 -9.75
CA GLN A 274 -21.97 17.20 -8.98
C GLN A 274 -22.30 18.45 -9.79
N VAL A 275 -21.38 18.89 -10.64
CA VAL A 275 -21.63 20.03 -11.56
C VAL A 275 -22.74 19.72 -12.56
N THR A 276 -22.81 18.49 -13.04
CA THR A 276 -23.81 18.06 -14.03
C THR A 276 -25.23 17.85 -13.42
N SER A 277 -25.30 17.72 -12.10
CA SER A 277 -26.58 17.48 -11.38
C SER A 277 -27.29 18.77 -10.94
N ARG A 278 -26.65 19.91 -11.13
CA ARG A 278 -27.23 21.27 -10.97
C ARG A 278 -27.75 21.77 -12.31
#